data_c817e8a0bede7083710aa4e875d3ef17
#
_entry.id   c817e8a0bede7083710aa4e875d3ef17
#
_cell.length_a   1.000
_cell.length_b   1.000
_cell.length_c   1.000
_cell.angle_alpha   90.00
_cell.angle_beta   90.00
_cell.angle_gamma   90.00
#
_symmetry.space_group_name_H-M   'P 1'
#
loop_
_entity.id
_entity.type
_entity.pdbx_description
1 polymer ?
#
loop_
_entity_poly.entity_id
_entity_poly.type
_entity_poly.pdbx_seq_one_letter_code
_entity_poly.pdbx_strand_id
1 'polypeptide(L)'
;MDVEAAGRHEEVQKERKKERNWTLREETVLARSKRAHQNWHCFFRQEISSILYYSYNDKAMYIKYNNRGSIIKKRSWDSVIYITGDCHQDFRRFNMESFPEQKEMSKEDYVIICGDFGGVWNRNEESKKEKSLMDWLDSKLFTTLFVDGNHENFDRLYDYPVEEWHGGKVHKIRSSVIHLMRGQIYEIDGKSIFTFGGASSHDIDGGILEPDDPDYKKKKKELDEWWRPYRINHVSWWKQELPSLEEMEEGRRNLALHDNKVDFIVTHCCATSTQILLGGSMYKRDIETDYLEEIRQNISFNKWFFGHYHDNQNVNAEEILIYEQIIRIV
;
A
#
# COMPACT_ATOMS: atom_id res chain seq x y z
N MET A 1 40.17 44.66 13.95
CA MET A 1 39.94 43.90 12.71
C MET A 1 40.63 42.54 12.72
N ASP A 2 40.61 41.76 13.80
CA ASP A 2 41.37 40.47 13.83
C ASP A 2 40.65 39.32 14.54
N VAL A 3 39.42 39.48 15.00
CA VAL A 3 38.68 38.41 15.68
C VAL A 3 37.93 37.51 14.70
N GLU A 4 37.47 38.07 13.57
CA GLU A 4 36.76 37.31 12.53
C GLU A 4 37.65 36.45 11.65
N ALA A 5 38.93 36.79 11.52
CA ALA A 5 39.91 35.98 10.76
C ALA A 5 40.36 34.76 11.54
N ALA A 6 40.49 34.84 12.86
CA ALA A 6 40.84 33.75 13.74
C ALA A 6 39.73 32.68 13.82
N GLY A 7 38.45 33.09 13.89
CA GLY A 7 37.30 32.17 13.90
C GLY A 7 37.14 31.34 12.62
N ARG A 8 37.36 31.99 11.46
CA ARG A 8 37.34 31.27 10.16
C ARG A 8 38.46 30.27 9.99
N HIS A 9 39.62 30.56 10.55
CA HIS A 9 40.77 29.62 10.48
C HIS A 9 40.57 28.39 11.37
N GLU A 10 39.87 28.53 12.50
CA GLU A 10 39.58 27.43 13.42
C GLU A 10 38.46 26.53 12.87
N GLU A 11 37.48 27.07 12.17
CA GLU A 11 36.43 26.33 11.52
C GLU A 11 36.95 25.48 10.33
N VAL A 12 37.81 26.08 9.50
CA VAL A 12 38.50 25.36 8.39
C VAL A 12 39.43 24.26 8.91
N GLN A 13 40.08 24.45 10.04
CA GLN A 13 40.89 23.42 10.66
C GLN A 13 40.06 22.29 11.28
N LYS A 14 38.87 22.59 11.83
CA LYS A 14 37.91 21.58 12.32
C LYS A 14 37.32 20.77 11.17
N GLU A 15 37.00 21.41 10.03
CA GLU A 15 36.55 20.69 8.84
C GLU A 15 37.64 19.79 8.25
N ARG A 16 38.85 20.27 8.08
CA ARG A 16 40.00 19.45 7.60
C ARG A 16 40.38 18.31 8.56
N LYS A 17 40.11 18.44 9.84
CA LYS A 17 40.30 17.37 10.83
C LYS A 17 39.14 16.36 10.78
N LYS A 18 37.94 16.78 10.46
CA LYS A 18 36.79 15.90 10.17
C LYS A 18 37.05 15.12 8.88
N GLU A 19 37.49 15.78 7.80
CA GLU A 19 37.82 15.12 6.53
C GLU A 19 38.94 14.08 6.67
N ARG A 20 40.03 14.39 7.42
CA ARG A 20 41.12 13.44 7.70
C ARG A 20 40.66 12.24 8.56
N ASN A 21 39.77 12.47 9.53
CA ASN A 21 39.21 11.37 10.32
C ASN A 21 38.22 10.54 9.51
N TRP A 22 37.63 11.11 8.46
CA TRP A 22 36.78 10.40 7.51
C TRP A 22 37.60 9.48 6.60
N THR A 23 38.65 10.00 5.98
CA THR A 23 39.59 9.20 5.13
C THR A 23 40.20 8.05 5.89
N LEU A 24 40.61 8.25 7.16
CA LEU A 24 41.14 7.20 8.03
C LEU A 24 40.09 6.13 8.42
N ARG A 25 38.81 6.51 8.52
CA ARG A 25 37.72 5.54 8.72
C ARG A 25 37.40 4.76 7.45
N GLU A 26 37.43 5.40 6.28
CA GLU A 26 37.29 4.73 4.99
C GLU A 26 38.42 3.76 4.72
N GLU A 27 39.67 4.14 4.97
CA GLU A 27 40.80 3.24 4.86
C GLU A 27 40.75 2.08 5.87
N THR A 28 40.23 2.31 7.08
CA THR A 28 40.04 1.27 8.10
C THR A 28 38.92 0.30 7.74
N VAL A 29 37.85 0.79 7.13
CA VAL A 29 36.74 -0.03 6.61
C VAL A 29 37.18 -0.82 5.38
N LEU A 30 37.92 -0.18 4.45
CA LEU A 30 38.56 -0.89 3.31
C LEU A 30 39.61 -1.92 3.74
N ALA A 31 40.42 -1.62 4.76
CA ALA A 31 41.41 -2.56 5.27
C ALA A 31 40.78 -3.73 6.04
N ARG A 32 39.69 -3.51 6.76
CA ARG A 32 38.87 -4.57 7.37
C ARG A 32 38.13 -5.40 6.32
N SER A 33 37.61 -4.76 5.26
CA SER A 33 37.05 -5.43 4.09
C SER A 33 38.08 -6.34 3.39
N LYS A 34 39.32 -5.88 3.20
CA LYS A 34 40.39 -6.68 2.59
C LYS A 34 40.83 -7.87 3.44
N ARG A 35 40.67 -7.85 4.77
CA ARG A 35 40.96 -9.00 5.66
C ARG A 35 39.75 -9.98 5.79
N ALA A 36 38.55 -9.55 5.44
CA ALA A 36 37.36 -10.39 5.39
C ALA A 36 37.21 -11.13 4.03
N HIS A 37 38.23 -11.09 3.17
CA HIS A 37 38.21 -11.49 1.76
C HIS A 37 38.07 -13.00 1.47
N GLN A 38 37.67 -13.82 2.41
CA GLN A 38 37.36 -15.23 2.11
C GLN A 38 35.87 -15.51 1.86
N ASN A 39 34.97 -14.52 2.05
CA ASN A 39 33.52 -14.73 1.88
C ASN A 39 32.77 -13.57 1.19
N TRP A 40 33.44 -12.71 0.41
CA TRP A 40 32.78 -11.62 -0.29
C TRP A 40 32.73 -11.89 -1.80
N HIS A 41 31.57 -12.16 -2.35
CA HIS A 41 31.34 -12.03 -3.78
C HIS A 41 30.96 -10.58 -4.10
N CYS A 42 31.91 -9.85 -4.66
CA CYS A 42 31.70 -8.49 -5.14
C CYS A 42 31.09 -8.55 -6.53
N PHE A 43 29.80 -8.25 -6.67
CA PHE A 43 29.14 -8.06 -7.96
C PHE A 43 28.71 -6.61 -8.14
N PHE A 44 29.25 -6.00 -9.20
CA PHE A 44 28.88 -4.73 -9.82
C PHE A 44 29.06 -3.43 -9.02
N ARG A 45 30.10 -2.71 -9.40
CA ARG A 45 30.22 -1.27 -9.21
C ARG A 45 29.47 -0.58 -10.35
N GLN A 46 28.29 -0.03 -10.10
CA GLN A 46 27.62 0.89 -11.01
C GLN A 46 27.58 2.26 -10.33
N GLU A 47 28.41 3.18 -10.82
CA GLU A 47 28.34 4.59 -10.41
C GLU A 47 27.13 5.25 -11.09
N ILE A 48 26.02 5.28 -10.36
CA ILE A 48 24.99 6.29 -10.59
C ILE A 48 25.30 7.38 -9.57
N SER A 49 25.67 8.56 -10.01
CA SER A 49 26.15 9.70 -9.23
C SER A 49 25.52 9.76 -7.82
N SER A 50 26.32 9.45 -6.78
CA SER A 50 26.00 9.56 -5.36
C SER A 50 25.44 8.33 -4.61
N ILE A 51 25.46 7.11 -5.19
CA ILE A 51 24.99 5.90 -4.51
C ILE A 51 26.08 4.83 -4.55
N LEU A 52 26.48 4.30 -3.38
CA LEU A 52 27.36 3.15 -3.26
C LEU A 52 26.57 1.91 -2.86
N TYR A 53 26.68 0.84 -3.66
CA TYR A 53 26.04 -0.44 -3.41
C TYR A 53 27.05 -1.45 -2.84
N TYR A 54 26.63 -2.14 -1.79
CA TYR A 54 27.36 -3.27 -1.21
C TYR A 54 26.41 -4.47 -1.08
N SER A 55 26.87 -5.67 -1.36
CA SER A 55 26.10 -6.89 -1.12
C SER A 55 26.83 -7.82 -0.15
N TYR A 56 26.12 -8.39 0.79
CA TYR A 56 26.62 -9.36 1.75
C TYR A 56 25.55 -10.38 2.10
N ASN A 57 25.81 -11.68 1.86
CA ASN A 57 24.83 -12.77 2.08
C ASN A 57 23.45 -12.46 1.47
N ASP A 58 23.43 -12.16 0.15
CA ASP A 58 22.24 -11.81 -0.64
C ASP A 58 21.46 -10.55 -0.18
N LYS A 59 22.04 -9.81 0.74
CA LYS A 59 21.54 -8.51 1.16
C LYS A 59 22.40 -7.40 0.56
N ALA A 60 21.78 -6.47 -0.20
CA ALA A 60 22.45 -5.34 -0.82
C ALA A 60 22.41 -4.08 0.06
N MET A 61 23.46 -3.25 0.37
CA MET A 61 23.48 -1.94 1.05
C MET A 61 23.72 -0.82 0.05
N TYR A 62 22.90 0.18 0.07
CA TYR A 62 23.24 1.42 -0.58
C TYR A 62 23.37 2.55 0.42
N ILE A 63 24.35 3.40 0.18
CA ILE A 63 24.55 4.63 0.95
C ILE A 63 24.34 5.78 -0.03
N LYS A 64 23.32 6.58 0.19
CA LYS A 64 23.05 7.78 -0.61
C LYS A 64 23.70 8.99 0.05
N TYR A 65 24.43 9.76 -0.73
CA TYR A 65 25.07 10.99 -0.31
C TYR A 65 24.33 12.19 -0.93
N ASN A 66 24.23 13.30 -0.20
CA ASN A 66 23.82 14.57 -0.79
C ASN A 66 24.95 15.22 -1.56
N ASN A 67 24.67 16.28 -2.32
CA ASN A 67 25.67 17.05 -3.10
C ASN A 67 26.80 17.68 -2.24
N ARG A 68 26.73 17.56 -0.91
CA ARG A 68 27.76 18.00 0.06
C ARG A 68 28.54 16.85 0.68
N GLY A 69 28.35 15.60 0.17
CA GLY A 69 29.03 14.41 0.70
C GLY A 69 28.51 13.90 2.04
N SER A 70 27.40 14.45 2.57
CA SER A 70 26.81 13.96 3.82
C SER A 70 25.92 12.75 3.55
N ILE A 71 25.96 11.74 4.43
CA ILE A 71 25.06 10.57 4.34
C ILE A 71 23.63 11.05 4.54
N ILE A 72 22.78 10.89 3.52
CA ILE A 72 21.37 11.24 3.61
C ILE A 72 20.62 10.11 4.34
N LYS A 73 21.00 8.86 4.13
CA LYS A 73 20.36 7.72 4.77
C LYS A 73 21.30 6.49 4.79
N LYS A 74 21.40 5.85 5.95
CA LYS A 74 21.90 4.48 6.08
C LYS A 74 20.67 3.63 6.38
N ARG A 75 20.24 2.81 5.44
CA ARG A 75 19.16 1.86 5.68
C ARG A 75 19.71 0.48 6.01
N SER A 76 19.18 -0.11 7.06
CA SER A 76 19.17 -1.57 7.19
C SER A 76 18.05 -2.10 6.27
N TRP A 77 18.32 -3.05 5.58
CA TRP A 77 17.87 -3.86 4.46
C TRP A 77 16.39 -4.18 4.28
N ASP A 78 15.52 -4.07 5.27
CA ASP A 78 14.16 -4.57 5.19
C ASP A 78 13.19 -3.39 5.02
N SER A 79 12.43 -3.38 3.94
CA SER A 79 11.32 -2.43 3.76
C SER A 79 10.34 -2.64 4.89
N VAL A 80 9.87 -1.55 5.48
CA VAL A 80 8.83 -1.63 6.49
C VAL A 80 7.48 -1.60 5.79
N ILE A 81 6.61 -2.57 6.12
CA ILE A 81 5.26 -2.63 5.61
C ILE A 81 4.29 -2.44 6.77
N TYR A 82 3.46 -1.41 6.66
CA TYR A 82 2.32 -1.18 7.53
C TYR A 82 1.03 -1.49 6.79
N ILE A 83 -0.02 -1.81 7.53
CA ILE A 83 -1.34 -2.06 6.98
C ILE A 83 -2.40 -1.33 7.81
N THR A 84 -3.47 -0.87 7.15
CA THR A 84 -4.62 -0.20 7.76
C THR A 84 -5.89 -0.53 6.96
N GLY A 85 -7.06 -0.31 7.56
CA GLY A 85 -8.34 -0.51 6.89
C GLY A 85 -8.85 0.72 6.16
N ASP A 86 -10.15 0.72 5.92
CA ASP A 86 -10.93 1.68 5.16
C ASP A 86 -10.61 3.13 5.47
N CYS A 87 -10.44 3.94 4.44
CA CYS A 87 -10.11 5.36 4.58
C CYS A 87 -11.27 6.30 4.20
N HIS A 88 -12.09 5.97 3.22
CA HIS A 88 -13.20 6.81 2.75
C HIS A 88 -12.81 8.28 2.55
N GLN A 89 -11.67 8.55 1.90
CA GLN A 89 -11.05 9.88 1.76
C GLN A 89 -10.55 10.53 3.06
N ASP A 90 -10.70 9.89 4.21
CA ASP A 90 -10.16 10.40 5.48
C ASP A 90 -8.79 9.80 5.77
N PHE A 91 -7.75 10.47 5.28
CA PHE A 91 -6.37 10.06 5.50
C PHE A 91 -5.71 10.75 6.70
N ARG A 92 -6.48 11.34 7.65
CA ARG A 92 -5.94 12.02 8.84
C ARG A 92 -5.07 11.10 9.70
N ARG A 93 -5.32 9.79 9.66
CA ARG A 93 -4.47 8.78 10.33
C ARG A 93 -3.01 8.83 9.85
N PHE A 94 -2.73 9.36 8.64
CA PHE A 94 -1.38 9.54 8.10
C PHE A 94 -0.77 10.90 8.43
N ASN A 95 -1.35 11.68 9.33
CA ASN A 95 -0.70 12.87 9.87
C ASN A 95 0.51 12.46 10.73
N MET A 96 1.48 13.36 10.81
CA MET A 96 2.73 13.13 11.55
C MET A 96 2.51 12.90 13.07
N GLU A 97 1.40 13.39 13.60
CA GLU A 97 0.98 13.22 14.99
C GLU A 97 0.39 11.82 15.22
N SER A 98 -0.46 11.35 14.30
CA SER A 98 -1.14 10.05 14.39
C SER A 98 -0.27 8.88 13.98
N PHE A 99 0.70 9.11 13.07
CA PHE A 99 1.63 8.11 12.56
C PHE A 99 3.07 8.67 12.55
N PRO A 100 3.69 8.84 13.72
CA PRO A 100 5.03 9.43 13.84
C PRO A 100 6.15 8.55 13.26
N GLU A 101 5.95 7.23 13.14
CA GLU A 101 6.88 6.28 12.56
C GLU A 101 7.26 6.64 11.14
N GLN A 102 6.39 7.31 10.40
CA GLN A 102 6.64 7.76 9.03
C GLN A 102 7.87 8.66 8.91
N LYS A 103 8.37 9.29 10.00
CA LYS A 103 9.59 10.11 10.00
C LYS A 103 10.83 9.33 9.57
N GLU A 104 10.86 8.05 9.87
CA GLU A 104 11.98 7.16 9.56
C GLU A 104 11.77 6.37 8.25
N MET A 105 10.63 6.58 7.57
CA MET A 105 10.25 5.89 6.34
C MET A 105 10.83 6.57 5.09
N SER A 106 10.78 5.85 3.98
CA SER A 106 11.14 6.31 2.64
C SER A 106 10.16 5.75 1.62
N LYS A 107 10.32 6.08 0.34
CA LYS A 107 9.45 5.57 -0.73
C LYS A 107 9.53 4.05 -0.95
N GLU A 108 10.54 3.38 -0.40
CA GLU A 108 10.65 1.93 -0.38
C GLU A 108 9.99 1.30 0.87
N ASP A 109 9.31 2.09 1.71
CA ASP A 109 8.46 1.63 2.78
C ASP A 109 7.00 1.83 2.39
N TYR A 110 6.13 0.95 2.85
CA TYR A 110 4.78 0.87 2.33
C TYR A 110 3.74 0.96 3.43
N VAL A 111 2.61 1.60 3.10
CA VAL A 111 1.37 1.52 3.88
C VAL A 111 0.29 0.99 2.96
N ILE A 112 -0.26 -0.19 3.27
CA ILE A 112 -1.31 -0.86 2.50
C ILE A 112 -2.66 -0.58 3.14
N ILE A 113 -3.62 -0.11 2.34
CA ILE A 113 -5.02 0.14 2.74
C ILE A 113 -5.88 -1.03 2.25
N CYS A 114 -6.62 -1.66 3.17
CA CYS A 114 -7.49 -2.81 2.91
C CYS A 114 -8.84 -2.41 2.29
N GLY A 115 -8.81 -1.64 1.21
CA GLY A 115 -10.00 -1.21 0.47
C GLY A 115 -10.66 0.07 0.99
N ASP A 116 -11.72 0.47 0.32
CA ASP A 116 -12.45 1.72 0.56
C ASP A 116 -11.51 2.92 0.71
N PHE A 117 -10.56 2.99 -0.24
CA PHE A 117 -9.64 4.11 -0.33
C PHE A 117 -10.40 5.42 -0.54
N GLY A 118 -11.37 5.40 -1.46
CA GLY A 118 -12.26 6.52 -1.76
C GLY A 118 -11.57 7.74 -2.35
N GLY A 119 -10.28 7.68 -2.61
CA GLY A 119 -9.48 8.81 -3.10
C GLY A 119 -9.70 9.12 -4.59
N VAL A 120 -10.24 8.18 -5.35
CA VAL A 120 -10.69 8.35 -6.75
C VAL A 120 -12.20 8.24 -6.76
N TRP A 121 -12.91 9.35 -6.52
CA TRP A 121 -14.36 9.32 -6.26
C TRP A 121 -15.20 10.21 -7.18
N ASN A 122 -14.75 11.43 -7.53
CA ASN A 122 -15.55 12.34 -8.32
C ASN A 122 -15.95 11.75 -9.68
N ARG A 123 -17.16 12.12 -10.16
CA ARG A 123 -17.84 11.45 -11.27
C ARG A 123 -17.09 11.48 -12.60
N ASN A 124 -16.62 12.63 -13.05
CA ASN A 124 -16.10 12.77 -14.41
C ASN A 124 -14.59 12.99 -14.46
N GLU A 125 -14.05 13.73 -13.51
CA GLU A 125 -12.64 14.12 -13.48
C GLU A 125 -12.16 14.34 -12.05
N GLU A 126 -10.86 14.42 -11.87
CA GLU A 126 -10.25 14.73 -10.58
C GLU A 126 -10.61 16.15 -10.13
N SER A 127 -11.33 16.29 -9.02
CA SER A 127 -11.61 17.59 -8.43
C SER A 127 -10.37 18.21 -7.81
N LYS A 128 -10.40 19.54 -7.58
CA LYS A 128 -9.30 20.25 -6.88
C LYS A 128 -9.02 19.67 -5.49
N LYS A 129 -10.08 19.23 -4.79
CA LYS A 129 -9.95 18.59 -3.47
C LYS A 129 -9.27 17.23 -3.58
N GLU A 130 -9.72 16.39 -4.49
CA GLU A 130 -9.11 15.09 -4.78
C GLU A 130 -7.64 15.24 -5.16
N LYS A 131 -7.35 16.14 -6.12
CA LYS A 131 -5.99 16.42 -6.54
C LYS A 131 -5.10 16.80 -5.36
N SER A 132 -5.53 17.74 -4.53
CA SER A 132 -4.77 18.17 -3.35
C SER A 132 -4.53 17.02 -2.37
N LEU A 133 -5.51 16.12 -2.21
CA LEU A 133 -5.43 14.97 -1.33
C LEU A 133 -4.46 13.91 -1.87
N MET A 134 -4.54 13.61 -3.16
CA MET A 134 -3.62 12.67 -3.82
C MET A 134 -2.19 13.20 -3.86
N ASP A 135 -2.00 14.48 -4.15
CA ASP A 135 -0.69 15.12 -4.12
C ASP A 135 -0.10 15.15 -2.69
N TRP A 136 -0.96 15.30 -1.67
CA TRP A 136 -0.55 15.20 -0.28
C TRP A 136 -0.12 13.77 0.11
N LEU A 137 -0.85 12.75 -0.32
CA LEU A 137 -0.44 11.35 -0.13
C LEU A 137 0.88 11.06 -0.85
N ASP A 138 1.01 11.52 -2.10
CA ASP A 138 2.24 11.35 -2.87
C ASP A 138 3.45 12.07 -2.24
N SER A 139 3.22 13.12 -1.45
CA SER A 139 4.26 13.83 -0.69
C SER A 139 4.74 13.11 0.56
N LYS A 140 4.07 12.03 1.01
CA LYS A 140 4.48 11.26 2.18
C LYS A 140 5.86 10.63 1.98
N LEU A 141 6.53 10.30 3.07
CA LEU A 141 7.83 9.63 2.99
C LEU A 141 7.72 8.17 2.53
N PHE A 142 6.58 7.53 2.72
CA PHE A 142 6.28 6.17 2.29
C PHE A 142 5.50 6.13 0.96
N THR A 143 5.37 4.96 0.37
CA THR A 143 4.46 4.67 -0.73
C THR A 143 3.15 4.14 -0.17
N THR A 144 2.02 4.76 -0.59
CA THR A 144 0.68 4.31 -0.28
C THR A 144 0.23 3.27 -1.30
N LEU A 145 -0.12 2.10 -0.84
CA LEU A 145 -0.72 1.02 -1.62
C LEU A 145 -2.17 0.83 -1.17
N PHE A 146 -3.07 0.45 -2.05
CA PHE A 146 -4.42 0.11 -1.66
C PHE A 146 -5.02 -0.97 -2.58
N VAL A 147 -5.87 -1.82 -2.04
CA VAL A 147 -6.84 -2.60 -2.82
C VAL A 147 -8.12 -1.79 -2.96
N ASP A 148 -8.92 -2.04 -3.97
CA ASP A 148 -10.23 -1.40 -4.09
C ASP A 148 -11.23 -1.99 -3.09
N GLY A 149 -12.25 -1.21 -2.75
CA GLY A 149 -13.43 -1.64 -1.97
C GLY A 149 -14.72 -1.41 -2.75
N ASN A 150 -15.85 -1.31 -2.07
CA ASN A 150 -17.13 -0.93 -2.70
C ASN A 150 -17.32 0.61 -2.78
N HIS A 151 -16.44 1.40 -2.16
CA HIS A 151 -16.44 2.86 -2.22
C HIS A 151 -15.37 3.41 -3.15
N GLU A 152 -15.37 2.95 -4.41
CA GLU A 152 -14.48 3.42 -5.47
C GLU A 152 -15.27 3.86 -6.71
N ASN A 153 -14.77 4.87 -7.42
CA ASN A 153 -15.26 5.19 -8.76
C ASN A 153 -14.51 4.33 -9.77
N PHE A 154 -15.05 3.16 -10.07
CA PHE A 154 -14.42 2.19 -10.97
C PHE A 154 -14.29 2.70 -12.41
N ASP A 155 -15.19 3.58 -12.87
CA ASP A 155 -15.07 4.17 -14.21
C ASP A 155 -13.74 4.93 -14.33
N ARG A 156 -13.37 5.68 -13.29
CA ARG A 156 -12.12 6.44 -13.27
C ARG A 156 -10.91 5.62 -12.82
N LEU A 157 -11.10 4.70 -11.88
CA LEU A 157 -10.01 3.88 -11.39
C LEU A 157 -9.44 2.98 -12.49
N TYR A 158 -10.30 2.43 -13.34
CA TYR A 158 -9.90 1.55 -14.43
C TYR A 158 -9.47 2.30 -15.71
N ASP A 159 -9.64 3.63 -15.76
CA ASP A 159 -9.07 4.47 -16.82
C ASP A 159 -7.55 4.71 -16.65
N TYR A 160 -6.99 4.47 -15.46
CA TYR A 160 -5.55 4.54 -15.27
C TYR A 160 -4.84 3.41 -16.05
N PRO A 161 -3.68 3.69 -16.67
CA PRO A 161 -2.91 2.67 -17.37
C PRO A 161 -2.51 1.53 -16.43
N VAL A 162 -2.63 0.30 -16.92
CA VAL A 162 -2.09 -0.88 -16.22
C VAL A 162 -0.58 -0.90 -16.40
N GLU A 163 0.14 -0.97 -15.29
CA GLU A 163 1.60 -1.07 -15.24
C GLU A 163 2.02 -2.33 -14.46
N GLU A 164 3.21 -2.85 -14.76
CA GLU A 164 3.84 -3.90 -13.97
C GLU A 164 4.62 -3.29 -12.79
N TRP A 165 4.43 -3.85 -11.59
CA TRP A 165 5.10 -3.41 -10.38
C TRP A 165 5.26 -4.58 -9.40
N HIS A 166 6.49 -4.87 -8.96
CA HIS A 166 6.81 -5.94 -8.00
C HIS A 166 6.20 -7.32 -8.34
N GLY A 167 6.09 -7.66 -9.62
CA GLY A 167 5.57 -8.95 -10.09
C GLY A 167 4.06 -8.99 -10.37
N GLY A 168 3.31 -7.93 -10.02
CA GLY A 168 1.88 -7.82 -10.26
C GLY A 168 1.49 -6.57 -11.06
N LYS A 169 0.24 -6.51 -11.48
CA LYS A 169 -0.35 -5.39 -12.22
C LYS A 169 -0.90 -4.34 -11.26
N VAL A 170 -0.72 -3.08 -11.59
CA VAL A 170 -1.16 -1.93 -10.79
C VAL A 170 -1.73 -0.80 -11.64
N HIS A 171 -2.51 0.08 -11.00
CA HIS A 171 -2.77 1.42 -11.50
C HIS A 171 -2.03 2.44 -10.65
N LYS A 172 -1.23 3.31 -11.25
CA LYS A 172 -0.55 4.40 -10.53
C LYS A 172 -1.38 5.66 -10.57
N ILE A 173 -2.00 6.01 -9.45
CA ILE A 173 -2.77 7.25 -9.29
C ILE A 173 -1.82 8.44 -9.18
N ARG A 174 -0.68 8.22 -8.50
CA ARG A 174 0.49 9.10 -8.41
C ARG A 174 1.74 8.23 -8.42
N SER A 175 2.91 8.86 -8.40
CA SER A 175 4.20 8.13 -8.37
C SER A 175 4.33 7.19 -7.18
N SER A 176 3.70 7.52 -6.05
CA SER A 176 3.70 6.74 -4.81
C SER A 176 2.32 6.59 -4.16
N VAL A 177 1.24 6.63 -4.98
CA VAL A 177 -0.12 6.21 -4.61
C VAL A 177 -0.57 5.22 -5.65
N ILE A 178 -0.65 3.94 -5.26
CA ILE A 178 -0.70 2.81 -6.19
C ILE A 178 -1.86 1.88 -5.81
N HIS A 179 -2.74 1.64 -6.77
CA HIS A 179 -3.80 0.64 -6.67
C HIS A 179 -3.24 -0.74 -7.02
N LEU A 180 -3.35 -1.66 -6.10
CA LEU A 180 -3.01 -3.08 -6.26
C LEU A 180 -4.20 -3.80 -6.88
N MET A 181 -4.06 -4.27 -8.13
CA MET A 181 -5.15 -4.91 -8.85
C MET A 181 -5.53 -6.27 -8.24
N ARG A 182 -6.74 -6.70 -8.51
CA ARG A 182 -7.29 -7.97 -8.01
C ARG A 182 -6.56 -9.18 -8.57
N GLY A 183 -6.38 -10.20 -7.75
CA GLY A 183 -5.81 -11.49 -8.14
C GLY A 183 -4.31 -11.45 -8.42
N GLN A 184 -3.60 -10.39 -8.01
CA GLN A 184 -2.16 -10.25 -8.19
C GLN A 184 -1.38 -10.72 -6.97
N ILE A 185 -0.10 -11.07 -7.19
CA ILE A 185 0.86 -11.35 -6.13
C ILE A 185 2.04 -10.39 -6.30
N TYR A 186 2.38 -9.70 -5.23
CA TYR A 186 3.49 -8.74 -5.19
C TYR A 186 4.61 -9.25 -4.31
N GLU A 187 5.84 -9.20 -4.85
CA GLU A 187 7.05 -9.54 -4.11
C GLU A 187 7.68 -8.26 -3.53
N ILE A 188 7.45 -8.01 -2.26
CA ILE A 188 7.97 -6.83 -1.56
C ILE A 188 8.92 -7.29 -0.46
N ASP A 189 10.21 -7.02 -0.62
CA ASP A 189 11.25 -7.35 0.35
C ASP A 189 11.28 -8.83 0.76
N GLY A 190 11.11 -9.72 -0.23
CA GLY A 190 11.10 -11.17 -0.02
C GLY A 190 9.82 -11.68 0.66
N LYS A 191 8.75 -10.87 0.68
CA LYS A 191 7.41 -11.25 1.13
C LYS A 191 6.46 -11.28 -0.05
N SER A 192 5.75 -12.38 -0.20
CA SER A 192 4.69 -12.54 -1.19
C SER A 192 3.35 -12.09 -0.61
N ILE A 193 2.70 -11.16 -1.29
CA ILE A 193 1.42 -10.56 -0.88
C ILE A 193 0.40 -10.76 -1.98
N PHE A 194 -0.60 -11.62 -1.73
CA PHE A 194 -1.76 -11.76 -2.62
C PHE A 194 -2.79 -10.69 -2.29
N THR A 195 -3.35 -10.04 -3.33
CA THR A 195 -4.35 -8.99 -3.17
C THR A 195 -5.62 -9.29 -3.93
N PHE A 196 -6.76 -8.94 -3.30
CA PHE A 196 -8.06 -9.03 -3.94
C PHE A 196 -9.01 -8.00 -3.34
N GLY A 197 -9.40 -7.00 -4.12
CA GLY A 197 -10.33 -5.95 -3.72
C GLY A 197 -11.77 -6.32 -4.00
N GLY A 198 -12.68 -5.41 -3.60
CA GLY A 198 -14.13 -5.54 -3.79
C GLY A 198 -14.89 -5.88 -2.51
N ALA A 199 -16.17 -5.57 -2.51
CA ALA A 199 -17.18 -6.03 -1.55
C ALA A 199 -18.59 -5.63 -2.04
N SER A 200 -19.63 -6.38 -1.68
CA SER A 200 -21.01 -5.96 -1.87
C SER A 200 -21.38 -4.77 -0.98
N SER A 201 -21.99 -3.74 -1.54
CA SER A 201 -22.62 -2.67 -0.75
C SER A 201 -23.77 -3.20 0.11
N HIS A 202 -23.80 -2.82 1.39
CA HIS A 202 -24.85 -3.25 2.35
C HIS A 202 -26.06 -2.32 2.38
N ASP A 203 -25.91 -1.07 1.96
CA ASP A 203 -26.91 0.00 2.04
C ASP A 203 -27.69 0.15 0.73
N ILE A 204 -28.20 -0.96 0.21
CA ILE A 204 -28.92 -1.06 -1.06
C ILE A 204 -30.31 -1.71 -0.93
N ASP A 205 -30.96 -1.65 0.23
CA ASP A 205 -32.31 -2.22 0.41
C ASP A 205 -33.35 -1.61 -0.51
N GLY A 206 -33.16 -0.36 -0.93
CA GLY A 206 -33.96 0.34 -1.93
C GLY A 206 -33.57 0.02 -3.38
N GLY A 207 -32.48 -0.75 -3.57
CA GLY A 207 -31.94 -1.12 -4.87
C GLY A 207 -30.97 -0.11 -5.45
N ILE A 208 -30.60 -0.36 -6.70
CA ILE A 208 -29.72 0.51 -7.49
C ILE A 208 -30.59 1.29 -8.47
N LEU A 209 -30.50 2.61 -8.45
CA LEU A 209 -31.22 3.48 -9.35
C LEU A 209 -30.41 3.77 -10.61
N GLU A 210 -31.03 3.66 -11.78
CA GLU A 210 -30.46 4.05 -13.05
C GLU A 210 -30.74 5.53 -13.33
N PRO A 211 -29.74 6.40 -13.53
CA PRO A 211 -29.95 7.84 -13.74
C PRO A 211 -30.82 8.19 -14.98
N ASP A 212 -30.80 7.32 -15.98
CA ASP A 212 -31.54 7.46 -17.25
C ASP A 212 -32.90 6.77 -17.25
N ASP A 213 -33.32 6.11 -16.15
CA ASP A 213 -34.65 5.53 -15.98
C ASP A 213 -35.69 6.64 -16.04
N PRO A 214 -36.74 6.55 -16.91
CA PRO A 214 -37.84 7.52 -16.97
C PRO A 214 -38.50 7.78 -15.61
N ASP A 215 -38.54 6.78 -14.73
CA ASP A 215 -39.14 6.86 -13.41
C ASP A 215 -38.11 7.22 -12.30
N TYR A 216 -36.87 7.53 -12.64
CA TYR A 216 -35.81 7.79 -11.68
C TYR A 216 -36.20 8.76 -10.57
N LYS A 217 -36.75 9.95 -10.95
CA LYS A 217 -37.15 10.98 -9.99
C LYS A 217 -38.25 10.51 -9.05
N LYS A 218 -39.20 9.72 -9.55
CA LYS A 218 -40.30 9.15 -8.77
C LYS A 218 -39.78 8.11 -7.79
N LYS A 219 -39.02 7.14 -8.28
CA LYS A 219 -38.39 6.08 -7.46
C LYS A 219 -37.51 6.67 -6.36
N LYS A 220 -36.66 7.64 -6.72
CA LYS A 220 -35.81 8.33 -5.76
C LYS A 220 -36.60 9.00 -4.66
N LYS A 221 -37.65 9.75 -5.03
CA LYS A 221 -38.52 10.43 -4.05
C LYS A 221 -39.20 9.43 -3.11
N GLU A 222 -39.72 8.32 -3.62
CA GLU A 222 -40.37 7.28 -2.82
C GLU A 222 -39.40 6.67 -1.83
N LEU A 223 -38.16 6.38 -2.25
CA LEU A 223 -37.11 5.84 -1.37
C LEU A 223 -36.69 6.84 -0.30
N ASP A 224 -36.52 8.11 -0.66
CA ASP A 224 -36.21 9.20 0.28
C ASP A 224 -37.34 9.36 1.33
N GLU A 225 -38.62 9.30 0.93
CA GLU A 225 -39.77 9.39 1.83
C GLU A 225 -39.85 8.22 2.82
N TRP A 226 -39.45 7.02 2.39
CA TRP A 226 -39.46 5.82 3.23
C TRP A 226 -38.14 5.54 3.92
N TRP A 227 -37.14 6.46 3.82
CA TRP A 227 -35.82 6.33 4.42
C TRP A 227 -35.12 5.01 4.06
N ARG A 228 -35.41 4.48 2.85
CA ARG A 228 -34.75 3.26 2.36
C ARG A 228 -33.43 3.60 1.69
N PRO A 229 -32.30 3.03 2.15
CA PRO A 229 -31.01 3.27 1.55
C PRO A 229 -30.96 2.70 0.12
N TYR A 230 -30.43 3.49 -0.81
CA TYR A 230 -30.24 3.12 -2.21
C TYR A 230 -28.94 3.69 -2.72
N ARG A 231 -28.45 3.13 -3.80
CA ARG A 231 -27.29 3.66 -4.52
C ARG A 231 -27.70 4.05 -5.95
N ILE A 232 -26.85 4.81 -6.63
CA ILE A 232 -27.10 5.30 -8.00
C ILE A 232 -25.97 4.77 -8.88
N ASN A 233 -26.35 4.06 -9.94
CA ASN A 233 -25.40 3.47 -10.88
C ASN A 233 -24.50 4.54 -11.52
N HIS A 234 -23.20 4.27 -11.63
CA HIS A 234 -22.14 5.18 -12.09
C HIS A 234 -22.09 6.54 -11.37
N VAL A 235 -22.60 6.62 -10.11
CA VAL A 235 -22.52 7.81 -9.25
C VAL A 235 -22.07 7.45 -7.84
N SER A 236 -22.67 6.44 -7.22
CA SER A 236 -22.36 5.96 -5.88
C SER A 236 -22.36 4.43 -5.79
N TRP A 237 -22.49 3.77 -6.90
CA TRP A 237 -22.41 2.33 -7.06
C TRP A 237 -21.93 1.96 -8.46
N TRP A 238 -21.13 0.92 -8.55
CA TRP A 238 -20.62 0.34 -9.79
C TRP A 238 -20.72 -1.18 -9.70
N LYS A 239 -21.09 -1.83 -10.81
CA LYS A 239 -21.13 -3.29 -10.88
C LYS A 239 -19.80 -3.93 -10.52
N GLN A 240 -18.70 -3.22 -10.75
CA GLN A 240 -17.34 -3.60 -10.49
C GLN A 240 -16.97 -3.65 -8.99
N GLU A 241 -17.87 -3.23 -8.08
CA GLU A 241 -17.68 -3.51 -6.65
C GLU A 241 -17.54 -5.02 -6.38
N LEU A 242 -18.19 -5.86 -7.19
CA LEU A 242 -17.99 -7.31 -7.20
C LEU A 242 -17.03 -7.72 -8.33
N PRO A 243 -16.23 -8.77 -8.11
CA PRO A 243 -15.26 -9.22 -9.09
C PRO A 243 -15.90 -9.88 -10.31
N SER A 244 -15.21 -9.76 -11.44
CA SER A 244 -15.49 -10.55 -12.63
C SER A 244 -14.94 -11.98 -12.51
N LEU A 245 -15.45 -12.88 -13.36
CA LEU A 245 -14.92 -14.25 -13.45
C LEU A 245 -13.45 -14.26 -13.88
N GLU A 246 -13.07 -13.31 -14.76
CA GLU A 246 -11.70 -13.17 -15.27
C GLU A 246 -10.72 -12.78 -14.16
N GLU A 247 -11.09 -11.87 -13.27
CA GLU A 247 -10.27 -11.46 -12.12
C GLU A 247 -10.08 -12.62 -11.14
N MET A 248 -11.15 -13.36 -10.85
CA MET A 248 -11.07 -14.54 -9.99
C MET A 248 -10.19 -15.64 -10.59
N GLU A 249 -10.31 -15.89 -11.90
CA GLU A 249 -9.49 -16.89 -12.59
C GLU A 249 -8.01 -16.46 -12.69
N GLU A 250 -7.74 -15.15 -12.86
CA GLU A 250 -6.39 -14.61 -12.79
C GLU A 250 -5.78 -14.86 -11.40
N GLY A 251 -6.54 -14.63 -10.34
CA GLY A 251 -6.10 -14.91 -8.97
C GLY A 251 -5.78 -16.39 -8.75
N ARG A 252 -6.66 -17.30 -9.18
CA ARG A 252 -6.39 -18.75 -9.10
C ARG A 252 -5.10 -19.15 -9.83
N ARG A 253 -4.91 -18.62 -11.05
CA ARG A 253 -3.72 -18.89 -11.85
C ARG A 253 -2.45 -18.38 -11.18
N ASN A 254 -2.47 -17.16 -10.68
CA ASN A 254 -1.30 -16.56 -10.01
C ASN A 254 -0.95 -17.32 -8.72
N LEU A 255 -1.95 -17.69 -7.92
CA LEU A 255 -1.73 -18.50 -6.72
C LEU A 255 -1.16 -19.87 -7.06
N ALA A 256 -1.68 -20.54 -8.11
CA ALA A 256 -1.14 -21.82 -8.55
C ALA A 256 0.32 -21.72 -9.03
N LEU A 257 0.71 -20.60 -9.69
CA LEU A 257 2.10 -20.34 -10.07
C LEU A 257 3.03 -20.09 -8.86
N HIS A 258 2.47 -19.74 -7.71
CA HIS A 258 3.16 -19.58 -6.42
C HIS A 258 2.98 -20.81 -5.49
N ASP A 259 2.77 -21.99 -6.05
CA ASP A 259 2.59 -23.25 -5.29
C ASP A 259 1.46 -23.16 -4.24
N ASN A 260 0.44 -22.33 -4.46
CA ASN A 260 -0.67 -22.05 -3.56
C ASN A 260 -0.20 -21.60 -2.16
N LYS A 261 0.85 -20.79 -2.11
CA LYS A 261 1.42 -20.30 -0.86
C LYS A 261 1.86 -18.84 -1.00
N VAL A 262 1.47 -18.00 -0.02
CA VAL A 262 1.89 -16.60 0.11
C VAL A 262 2.18 -16.24 1.58
N ASP A 263 2.96 -15.19 1.83
CA ASP A 263 3.17 -14.72 3.21
C ASP A 263 1.92 -14.02 3.74
N PHE A 264 1.32 -13.13 2.93
CA PHE A 264 0.18 -12.33 3.34
C PHE A 264 -0.92 -12.35 2.28
N ILE A 265 -2.17 -12.25 2.76
CA ILE A 265 -3.34 -11.95 1.94
C ILE A 265 -3.88 -10.61 2.39
N VAL A 266 -4.20 -9.73 1.43
CA VAL A 266 -4.81 -8.42 1.67
C VAL A 266 -6.03 -8.30 0.78
N THR A 267 -7.20 -8.20 1.40
CA THR A 267 -8.48 -8.05 0.70
C THR A 267 -9.28 -6.89 1.28
N HIS A 268 -10.39 -6.51 0.65
CA HIS A 268 -11.34 -5.62 1.29
C HIS A 268 -12.37 -6.43 2.08
N CYS A 269 -13.04 -7.38 1.45
CA CYS A 269 -13.97 -8.29 2.10
C CYS A 269 -13.24 -9.54 2.67
N CYS A 270 -13.97 -10.42 3.35
CA CYS A 270 -13.45 -11.68 3.90
C CYS A 270 -14.18 -12.91 3.35
N ALA A 271 -13.65 -14.09 3.66
CA ALA A 271 -14.25 -15.37 3.31
C ALA A 271 -15.65 -15.56 3.95
N THR A 272 -16.54 -16.32 3.29
CA THR A 272 -17.89 -16.61 3.79
C THR A 272 -17.89 -17.12 5.22
N SER A 273 -17.01 -18.05 5.57
CA SER A 273 -16.95 -18.62 6.93
C SER A 273 -16.44 -17.58 7.95
N THR A 274 -15.52 -16.70 7.57
CA THR A 274 -15.02 -15.60 8.38
C THR A 274 -16.13 -14.57 8.62
N GLN A 275 -16.92 -14.24 7.59
CA GLN A 275 -18.08 -13.36 7.68
C GLN A 275 -19.12 -13.89 8.69
N ILE A 276 -19.36 -15.21 8.71
CA ILE A 276 -20.23 -15.85 9.69
C ILE A 276 -19.72 -15.68 11.13
N LEU A 277 -18.39 -15.74 11.34
CA LEU A 277 -17.79 -15.51 12.66
C LEU A 277 -17.95 -14.06 13.12
N LEU A 278 -17.94 -13.09 12.21
CA LEU A 278 -18.10 -11.66 12.52
C LEU A 278 -19.54 -11.29 12.87
N GLY A 279 -20.52 -11.71 12.09
CA GLY A 279 -21.89 -11.22 12.22
C GLY A 279 -22.99 -12.26 12.04
N GLY A 280 -22.67 -13.54 11.96
CA GLY A 280 -23.65 -14.60 11.77
C GLY A 280 -24.43 -14.44 10.47
N SER A 281 -25.75 -14.35 10.54
CA SER A 281 -26.63 -14.18 9.39
C SER A 281 -26.89 -12.72 8.98
N MET A 282 -26.19 -11.76 9.60
CA MET A 282 -26.36 -10.33 9.25
C MET A 282 -25.82 -10.01 7.87
N TYR A 283 -24.76 -10.67 7.46
CA TYR A 283 -24.13 -10.48 6.16
C TYR A 283 -24.61 -11.51 5.15
N LYS A 284 -24.78 -11.08 3.91
CA LYS A 284 -25.18 -11.98 2.82
C LYS A 284 -23.97 -12.52 2.10
N ARG A 285 -24.02 -13.80 1.82
CA ARG A 285 -23.06 -14.49 0.96
C ARG A 285 -23.23 -14.02 -0.49
N ASP A 286 -22.14 -13.84 -1.19
CA ASP A 286 -22.07 -13.45 -2.59
C ASP A 286 -20.93 -14.16 -3.33
N ILE A 287 -20.74 -13.83 -4.62
CA ILE A 287 -19.71 -14.48 -5.47
C ILE A 287 -18.30 -14.20 -4.97
N GLU A 288 -18.05 -13.04 -4.37
CA GLU A 288 -16.74 -12.67 -3.86
C GLU A 288 -16.41 -13.39 -2.55
N THR A 289 -17.32 -13.37 -1.58
CA THR A 289 -17.14 -14.07 -0.31
C THR A 289 -16.97 -15.56 -0.50
N ASP A 290 -17.61 -16.15 -1.53
CA ASP A 290 -17.44 -17.55 -1.91
C ASP A 290 -16.08 -17.83 -2.56
N TYR A 291 -15.61 -16.94 -3.42
CA TYR A 291 -14.28 -17.03 -3.99
C TYR A 291 -13.20 -16.89 -2.90
N LEU A 292 -13.37 -15.94 -1.98
CA LEU A 292 -12.47 -15.79 -0.84
C LEU A 292 -12.49 -17.01 0.09
N GLU A 293 -13.64 -17.69 0.23
CA GLU A 293 -13.72 -18.97 0.95
C GLU A 293 -12.92 -20.07 0.25
N GLU A 294 -12.96 -20.12 -1.08
CA GLU A 294 -12.11 -21.04 -1.86
C GLU A 294 -10.62 -20.76 -1.61
N ILE A 295 -10.20 -19.48 -1.62
CA ILE A 295 -8.84 -19.08 -1.29
C ILE A 295 -8.46 -19.54 0.13
N ARG A 296 -9.32 -19.27 1.10
CA ARG A 296 -9.11 -19.63 2.51
C ARG A 296 -8.87 -21.12 2.71
N GLN A 297 -9.56 -21.96 1.96
CA GLN A 297 -9.49 -23.41 2.08
C GLN A 297 -8.28 -24.04 1.36
N ASN A 298 -7.76 -23.39 0.31
CA ASN A 298 -6.79 -24.01 -0.59
C ASN A 298 -5.42 -23.36 -0.56
N ILE A 299 -5.26 -22.16 0.05
CA ILE A 299 -4.02 -21.40 0.04
C ILE A 299 -3.37 -21.42 1.42
N SER A 300 -2.06 -21.63 1.47
CA SER A 300 -1.26 -21.49 2.69
C SER A 300 -0.79 -20.06 2.84
N PHE A 301 -1.06 -19.43 3.97
CA PHE A 301 -0.65 -18.05 4.27
C PHE A 301 -0.30 -17.88 5.76
N ASN A 302 0.44 -16.82 6.08
CA ASN A 302 0.77 -16.51 7.49
C ASN A 302 -0.29 -15.62 8.12
N LYS A 303 -0.74 -14.56 7.40
CA LYS A 303 -1.78 -13.64 7.86
C LYS A 303 -2.63 -13.17 6.70
N TRP A 304 -3.89 -12.92 7.01
CA TRP A 304 -4.88 -12.34 6.11
C TRP A 304 -5.46 -11.09 6.76
N PHE A 305 -5.32 -9.93 6.10
CA PHE A 305 -5.83 -8.65 6.55
C PHE A 305 -6.98 -8.21 5.65
N PHE A 306 -8.05 -7.70 6.25
CA PHE A 306 -9.21 -7.21 5.50
C PHE A 306 -9.91 -6.08 6.24
N GLY A 307 -10.72 -5.28 5.53
CA GLY A 307 -11.49 -4.13 6.01
C GLY A 307 -13.00 -4.36 6.00
N HIS A 308 -13.74 -3.41 5.42
CA HIS A 308 -15.17 -3.45 5.11
C HIS A 308 -16.13 -3.41 6.31
N TYR A 309 -15.83 -4.08 7.41
CA TYR A 309 -16.73 -4.21 8.56
C TYR A 309 -16.52 -3.16 9.65
N HIS A 310 -15.65 -2.19 9.41
CA HIS A 310 -15.37 -1.02 10.27
C HIS A 310 -15.08 -1.37 11.74
N ASP A 311 -14.32 -2.42 11.97
CA ASP A 311 -13.87 -2.83 13.30
C ASP A 311 -12.39 -3.23 13.30
N ASN A 312 -11.81 -3.33 14.48
CA ASN A 312 -10.44 -3.79 14.69
C ASN A 312 -10.48 -5.06 15.54
N GLN A 313 -10.35 -6.23 14.91
CA GLN A 313 -10.51 -7.52 15.58
C GLN A 313 -9.57 -8.58 15.04
N ASN A 314 -8.90 -9.32 15.93
CA ASN A 314 -8.32 -10.60 15.56
C ASN A 314 -9.45 -11.65 15.51
N VAL A 315 -9.93 -11.99 14.32
CA VAL A 315 -11.02 -12.96 14.15
C VAL A 315 -10.54 -14.35 14.59
N ASN A 316 -9.30 -14.66 14.22
CA ASN A 316 -8.59 -15.85 14.70
C ASN A 316 -7.08 -15.61 14.66
N ALA A 317 -6.26 -16.67 14.76
CA ALA A 317 -4.79 -16.54 14.77
C ALA A 317 -4.20 -15.99 13.46
N GLU A 318 -4.89 -16.12 12.33
CA GLU A 318 -4.40 -15.80 11.00
C GLU A 318 -5.15 -14.63 10.36
N GLU A 319 -6.44 -14.46 10.65
CA GLU A 319 -7.34 -13.50 10.00
C GLU A 319 -7.59 -12.29 10.90
N ILE A 320 -7.33 -11.11 10.38
CA ILE A 320 -7.34 -9.83 11.11
C ILE A 320 -8.21 -8.83 10.36
N LEU A 321 -9.33 -8.46 10.97
CA LEU A 321 -10.14 -7.33 10.56
C LEU A 321 -9.47 -6.05 11.09
N ILE A 322 -9.28 -5.07 10.18
CA ILE A 322 -8.62 -3.81 10.51
C ILE A 322 -9.41 -2.62 9.96
N TYR A 323 -9.50 -1.57 10.75
CA TYR A 323 -10.18 -0.32 10.37
C TYR A 323 -9.24 0.90 10.53
N GLU A 324 -9.20 1.52 11.71
CA GLU A 324 -8.46 2.77 11.90
C GLU A 324 -7.00 2.56 12.29
N GLN A 325 -6.66 1.39 12.82
CA GLN A 325 -5.31 1.10 13.27
C GLN A 325 -4.33 1.05 12.10
N ILE A 326 -3.11 1.46 12.35
CA ILE A 326 -1.97 1.24 11.46
C ILE A 326 -1.05 0.26 12.17
N ILE A 327 -0.92 -0.94 11.63
CA ILE A 327 -0.09 -1.99 12.24
C ILE A 327 1.09 -2.35 11.34
N ARG A 328 2.24 -2.58 11.94
CA ARG A 328 3.43 -3.05 11.23
C ARG A 328 3.35 -4.56 11.03
N ILE A 329 3.61 -5.03 9.81
CA ILE A 329 3.58 -6.46 9.44
C ILE A 329 4.94 -7.01 9.02
N VAL A 330 5.85 -6.11 8.60
CA VAL A 330 7.26 -6.43 8.29
C VAL A 330 8.18 -5.41 8.95
#